data_134fa943783726f3aeb47df6fcfbad2a
#
_entry.id   134fa943783726f3aeb47df6fcfbad2a
#
_cell.length_a   1.000
_cell.length_b   1.000
_cell.length_c   1.000
_cell.angle_alpha   90.00
_cell.angle_beta   90.00
_cell.angle_gamma   90.00
#
_symmetry.space_group_name_H-M   'P 1'
#
loop_
_entity.id
_entity.type
_entity.pdbx_description
1 polymer ?
#
loop_
_entity_poly.entity_id
_entity_poly.type
_entity_poly.pdbx_seq_one_letter_code
_entity_poly.pdbx_strand_id
1 'polypeptide(L)'
;MKTLLLIPLLVFGLTAEAQVETLTLKDALNYALENKAEARKSRLEIENSEYQIQEIRSRALPQISANGGLTYNPVLQTNILDGAIFGQPGQSVQVAFGQKWTSNAGVSLNQALFDQTVFTGLKAAKSTREFYQLNNQLTEEQVIERVANSYYSVYVQRERL
;
A
#
# COMPACT_ATOMS: atom_id res chain seq x y z
N MET A 1 -73.82 -9.00 16.45
CA MET A 1 -73.02 -9.24 17.65
C MET A 1 -71.56 -9.09 17.20
N LYS A 2 -70.96 -7.93 17.48
CA LYS A 2 -69.59 -7.59 17.11
C LYS A 2 -68.70 -7.74 18.35
N THR A 3 -67.90 -8.78 18.43
CA THR A 3 -66.91 -8.98 19.50
C THR A 3 -65.67 -8.17 19.17
N LEU A 4 -65.48 -7.11 19.96
CA LEU A 4 -64.30 -6.26 19.94
C LEU A 4 -63.18 -6.99 20.68
N LEU A 5 -62.13 -7.44 19.97
CA LEU A 5 -60.94 -8.07 20.54
C LEU A 5 -59.97 -6.96 20.94
N LEU A 6 -59.92 -6.66 22.21
CA LEU A 6 -58.93 -5.77 22.84
C LEU A 6 -57.60 -6.51 22.96
N ILE A 7 -56.63 -6.11 22.17
CA ILE A 7 -55.24 -6.56 22.28
C ILE A 7 -54.55 -5.68 23.35
N PRO A 8 -54.05 -6.24 24.45
CA PRO A 8 -53.26 -5.47 25.40
C PRO A 8 -51.89 -5.22 24.78
N LEU A 9 -51.58 -3.97 24.47
CA LEU A 9 -50.28 -3.49 24.08
C LEU A 9 -49.32 -3.63 25.27
N LEU A 10 -48.53 -4.71 25.27
CA LEU A 10 -47.49 -4.98 26.27
C LEU A 10 -46.31 -4.02 26.00
N VAL A 11 -46.31 -2.89 26.69
CA VAL A 11 -45.17 -1.95 26.68
C VAL A 11 -44.07 -2.60 27.50
N PHE A 12 -43.17 -3.33 26.81
CA PHE A 12 -41.89 -3.79 27.38
C PHE A 12 -40.98 -2.57 27.50
N GLY A 13 -40.97 -1.96 28.69
CA GLY A 13 -39.98 -0.93 29.02
C GLY A 13 -38.60 -1.55 29.04
N LEU A 14 -37.81 -1.32 27.96
CA LEU A 14 -36.38 -1.56 27.93
C LEU A 14 -35.74 -0.53 28.89
N THR A 15 -35.54 -0.92 30.14
CA THR A 15 -34.61 -0.22 31.03
C THR A 15 -33.20 -0.49 30.49
N ALA A 16 -32.70 0.41 29.65
CA ALA A 16 -31.29 0.46 29.34
C ALA A 16 -30.58 0.94 30.61
N GLU A 17 -30.13 0.00 31.44
CA GLU A 17 -29.15 0.31 32.47
C GLU A 17 -27.87 0.74 31.76
N ALA A 18 -27.61 2.04 31.72
CA ALA A 18 -26.32 2.59 31.33
C ALA A 18 -25.32 2.11 32.40
N GLN A 19 -24.59 1.03 32.09
CA GLN A 19 -23.46 0.62 32.91
C GLN A 19 -22.45 1.77 32.90
N VAL A 20 -22.36 2.48 34.00
CA VAL A 20 -21.31 3.46 34.26
C VAL A 20 -20.05 2.64 34.53
N GLU A 21 -19.38 2.21 33.46
CA GLU A 21 -18.08 1.58 33.55
C GLU A 21 -17.08 2.64 34.02
N THR A 22 -16.61 2.50 35.26
CA THR A 22 -15.59 3.41 35.81
C THR A 22 -14.26 3.11 35.13
N LEU A 23 -13.96 3.86 34.08
CA LEU A 23 -12.71 3.74 33.34
C LEU A 23 -11.54 4.14 34.25
N THR A 24 -10.67 3.19 34.57
CA THR A 24 -9.45 3.51 35.32
C THR A 24 -8.41 4.19 34.41
N LEU A 25 -7.48 4.95 34.99
CA LEU A 25 -6.37 5.55 34.21
C LEU A 25 -5.62 4.49 33.41
N LYS A 26 -5.38 3.32 34.01
CA LYS A 26 -4.66 2.22 33.35
C LYS A 26 -5.43 1.70 32.13
N ASP A 27 -6.74 1.53 32.24
CA ASP A 27 -7.57 1.06 31.14
C ASP A 27 -7.65 2.11 30.03
N ALA A 28 -7.75 3.39 30.38
CA ALA A 28 -7.72 4.49 29.43
C ALA A 28 -6.40 4.56 28.67
N LEU A 29 -5.26 4.35 29.34
CA LEU A 29 -3.95 4.31 28.74
C LEU A 29 -3.79 3.12 27.79
N ASN A 30 -4.17 1.91 28.22
CA ASN A 30 -4.10 0.71 27.38
C ASN A 30 -4.98 0.86 26.14
N TYR A 31 -6.22 1.30 26.31
CA TYR A 31 -7.12 1.55 25.20
C TYR A 31 -6.56 2.57 24.21
N ALA A 32 -5.97 3.65 24.72
CA ALA A 32 -5.38 4.67 23.86
C ALA A 32 -4.16 4.16 23.08
N LEU A 33 -3.28 3.40 23.72
CA LEU A 33 -2.11 2.81 23.07
C LEU A 33 -2.51 1.81 21.97
N GLU A 34 -3.61 1.08 22.15
CA GLU A 34 -4.08 0.12 21.15
C GLU A 34 -4.84 0.79 19.99
N ASN A 35 -5.67 1.79 20.31
CA ASN A 35 -6.67 2.30 19.37
C ASN A 35 -6.33 3.68 18.78
N LYS A 36 -5.42 4.45 19.39
CA LYS A 36 -5.12 5.79 18.90
C LYS A 36 -4.38 5.73 17.56
N ALA A 37 -4.82 6.54 16.61
CA ALA A 37 -4.29 6.53 15.25
C ALA A 37 -2.77 6.77 15.20
N GLU A 38 -2.24 7.63 16.07
CA GLU A 38 -0.81 7.94 16.14
C GLU A 38 0.03 6.73 16.57
N ALA A 39 -0.41 5.99 17.60
CA ALA A 39 0.26 4.78 18.07
C ALA A 39 0.18 3.64 17.02
N ARG A 40 -0.95 3.50 16.33
CA ARG A 40 -1.09 2.54 15.23
C ARG A 40 -0.22 2.90 14.05
N LYS A 41 -0.16 4.19 13.69
CA LYS A 41 0.70 4.68 12.61
C LYS A 41 2.17 4.39 12.88
N SER A 42 2.67 4.69 14.08
CA SER A 42 4.08 4.46 14.42
C SER A 42 4.48 2.97 14.38
N ARG A 43 3.57 2.06 14.76
CA ARG A 43 3.78 0.61 14.61
C ARG A 43 3.83 0.18 13.14
N LEU A 44 2.93 0.72 12.30
CA LEU A 44 2.93 0.46 10.85
C LEU A 44 4.20 1.01 10.17
N GLU A 45 4.78 2.10 10.68
CA GLU A 45 6.06 2.63 10.18
C GLU A 45 7.22 1.66 10.44
N ILE A 46 7.22 0.96 11.59
CA ILE A 46 8.20 -0.11 11.87
C ILE A 46 8.00 -1.27 10.88
N GLU A 47 6.78 -1.74 10.71
CA GLU A 47 6.45 -2.81 9.76
C GLU A 47 6.84 -2.43 8.33
N ASN A 48 6.53 -1.22 7.90
CA ASN A 48 6.94 -0.71 6.59
C ASN A 48 8.47 -0.70 6.42
N SER A 49 9.21 -0.34 7.47
CA SER A 49 10.67 -0.37 7.43
C SER A 49 11.23 -1.79 7.26
N GLU A 50 10.55 -2.80 7.79
CA GLU A 50 10.91 -4.21 7.59
C GLU A 50 10.67 -4.65 6.14
N TYR A 51 9.57 -4.22 5.52
CA TYR A 51 9.33 -4.46 4.09
C TYR A 51 10.36 -3.74 3.21
N GLN A 52 10.80 -2.54 3.57
CA GLN A 52 11.89 -1.86 2.86
C GLN A 52 13.21 -2.64 2.93
N ILE A 53 13.52 -3.27 4.05
CA ILE A 53 14.68 -4.17 4.18
C ILE A 53 14.53 -5.37 3.22
N GLN A 54 13.32 -5.95 3.13
CA GLN A 54 13.05 -7.07 2.22
C GLN A 54 13.14 -6.65 0.76
N GLU A 55 12.65 -5.45 0.42
CA GLU A 55 12.78 -4.88 -0.92
C GLU A 55 14.25 -4.76 -1.34
N ILE A 56 15.11 -4.20 -0.48
CA ILE A 56 16.54 -4.09 -0.79
C ILE A 56 17.17 -5.48 -0.96
N ARG A 57 16.79 -6.45 -0.13
CA ARG A 57 17.26 -7.83 -0.27
C ARG A 57 16.82 -8.47 -1.59
N SER A 58 15.61 -8.15 -2.04
CA SER A 58 15.09 -8.71 -3.29
C SER A 58 15.91 -8.32 -4.52
N ARG A 59 16.61 -7.17 -4.46
CA ARG A 59 17.50 -6.73 -5.54
C ARG A 59 18.73 -7.64 -5.73
N ALA A 60 19.09 -8.40 -4.71
CA ALA A 60 20.14 -9.42 -4.82
C ALA A 60 19.64 -10.76 -5.38
N LEU A 61 18.33 -10.93 -5.51
CA LEU A 61 17.73 -12.14 -6.09
C LEU A 61 17.66 -12.06 -7.62
N PRO A 62 17.57 -13.20 -8.31
CA PRO A 62 17.33 -13.22 -9.74
C PRO A 62 16.05 -12.46 -10.12
N GLN A 63 16.17 -11.52 -11.03
CA GLN A 63 15.04 -10.75 -11.56
C GLN A 63 14.63 -11.33 -12.90
N ILE A 64 13.41 -11.81 -12.97
CA ILE A 64 12.80 -12.33 -14.21
C ILE A 64 11.83 -11.28 -14.73
N SER A 65 12.05 -10.85 -15.97
CA SER A 65 11.12 -9.95 -16.65
C SER A 65 10.67 -10.57 -17.97
N ALA A 66 9.39 -10.40 -18.29
CA ALA A 66 8.81 -10.79 -19.56
C ALA A 66 8.23 -9.55 -20.24
N ASN A 67 8.51 -9.43 -21.53
CA ASN A 67 7.98 -8.36 -22.37
C ASN A 67 7.36 -8.95 -23.62
N GLY A 68 6.28 -8.33 -24.10
CA GLY A 68 5.64 -8.69 -25.33
C GLY A 68 5.06 -7.45 -26.01
N GLY A 69 5.10 -7.46 -27.33
CA GLY A 69 4.53 -6.39 -28.14
C GLY A 69 3.81 -6.95 -29.34
N LEU A 70 2.71 -6.31 -29.72
CA LEU A 70 2.01 -6.54 -30.99
C LEU A 70 1.82 -5.17 -31.65
N THR A 71 2.40 -5.05 -32.85
CA THR A 71 2.32 -3.81 -33.62
C THR A 71 1.56 -4.07 -34.90
N TYR A 72 0.58 -3.20 -35.17
CA TYR A 72 -0.13 -3.18 -36.44
C TYR A 72 0.26 -1.95 -37.25
N ASN A 73 0.79 -2.18 -38.46
CA ASN A 73 1.17 -1.15 -39.41
C ASN A 73 0.13 -1.12 -40.57
N PRO A 74 -0.86 -0.22 -40.51
CA PRO A 74 -1.90 -0.15 -41.54
C PRO A 74 -1.32 0.21 -42.90
N VAL A 75 -0.27 1.04 -42.91
CA VAL A 75 0.43 1.46 -44.13
C VAL A 75 1.86 0.94 -44.08
N LEU A 76 2.22 0.11 -45.06
CA LEU A 76 3.57 -0.40 -45.18
C LEU A 76 4.47 0.67 -45.86
N GLN A 77 5.73 0.72 -45.41
CA GLN A 77 6.72 1.58 -46.05
C GLN A 77 7.01 1.11 -47.47
N THR A 78 6.89 2.01 -48.44
CA THR A 78 7.15 1.72 -49.84
C THR A 78 8.49 2.32 -50.22
N ASN A 79 9.35 1.53 -50.88
CA ASN A 79 10.61 1.98 -51.45
C ASN A 79 10.53 1.90 -52.97
N ILE A 80 11.13 2.88 -53.65
CA ILE A 80 11.25 2.90 -55.09
C ILE A 80 12.53 2.18 -55.45
N LEU A 81 12.41 1.09 -56.20
CA LEU A 81 13.53 0.31 -56.73
C LEU A 81 13.65 0.46 -58.23
N ASP A 82 14.86 0.29 -58.76
CA ASP A 82 15.10 0.24 -60.20
C ASP A 82 14.41 -1.01 -60.79
N GLY A 83 13.56 -0.80 -61.79
CA GLY A 83 12.81 -1.87 -62.47
C GLY A 83 13.70 -2.87 -63.18
N ALA A 84 14.98 -2.57 -63.41
CA ALA A 84 15.93 -3.51 -63.96
C ALA A 84 16.00 -4.82 -63.17
N ILE A 85 15.83 -4.76 -61.85
CA ILE A 85 15.78 -5.92 -60.93
C ILE A 85 14.58 -6.82 -61.23
N PHE A 86 13.49 -6.26 -61.76
CA PHE A 86 12.25 -6.93 -62.09
C PHE A 86 12.05 -7.15 -63.60
N GLY A 87 13.14 -7.02 -64.41
CA GLY A 87 13.07 -7.22 -65.85
C GLY A 87 12.46 -6.06 -66.64
N GLN A 88 12.33 -4.87 -66.02
CA GLN A 88 11.80 -3.63 -66.62
C GLN A 88 12.83 -2.49 -66.53
N PRO A 89 13.94 -2.55 -67.31
CA PRO A 89 14.99 -1.55 -67.25
C PRO A 89 14.44 -0.17 -67.69
N GLY A 90 14.81 0.87 -66.93
CA GLY A 90 14.38 2.25 -67.16
C GLY A 90 13.06 2.64 -66.54
N GLN A 91 12.39 1.76 -65.80
CA GLN A 91 11.21 2.08 -64.99
C GLN A 91 11.51 1.98 -63.49
N SER A 92 10.83 2.79 -62.69
CA SER A 92 10.86 2.71 -61.23
C SER A 92 9.68 1.93 -60.72
N VAL A 93 9.91 0.90 -59.92
CA VAL A 93 8.86 0.06 -59.30
C VAL A 93 8.75 0.36 -57.83
N GLN A 94 7.53 0.66 -57.37
CA GLN A 94 7.26 0.80 -55.94
C GLN A 94 7.05 -0.57 -55.30
N VAL A 95 7.83 -0.89 -54.32
CA VAL A 95 7.70 -2.16 -53.58
C VAL A 95 7.43 -1.85 -52.10
N ALA A 96 6.37 -2.42 -51.57
CA ALA A 96 6.05 -2.31 -50.15
C ALA A 96 6.87 -3.33 -49.37
N PHE A 97 7.60 -2.84 -48.36
CA PHE A 97 8.42 -3.66 -47.49
C PHE A 97 7.83 -3.67 -46.08
N GLY A 98 7.87 -4.84 -45.45
CA GLY A 98 7.41 -5.03 -44.07
C GLY A 98 6.21 -5.95 -43.92
N GLN A 99 5.78 -6.07 -42.71
CA GLN A 99 4.59 -6.87 -42.31
C GLN A 99 3.56 -5.97 -41.68
N LYS A 100 2.28 -6.22 -41.98
CA LYS A 100 1.16 -5.49 -41.34
C LYS A 100 1.10 -5.76 -39.84
N TRP A 101 1.44 -6.98 -39.45
CA TRP A 101 1.48 -7.40 -38.06
C TRP A 101 2.87 -7.85 -37.70
N THR A 102 3.39 -7.28 -36.63
CA THR A 102 4.68 -7.70 -36.05
C THR A 102 4.44 -8.03 -34.59
N SER A 103 4.83 -9.22 -34.17
CA SER A 103 4.79 -9.62 -32.78
C SER A 103 6.18 -9.96 -32.28
N ASN A 104 6.47 -9.55 -31.07
CA ASN A 104 7.69 -9.92 -30.37
C ASN A 104 7.35 -10.34 -28.95
N ALA A 105 8.07 -11.33 -28.43
CA ALA A 105 8.00 -11.76 -27.04
C ALA A 105 9.42 -12.09 -26.57
N GLY A 106 9.71 -11.70 -25.36
CA GLY A 106 11.02 -11.96 -24.75
C GLY A 106 10.89 -12.22 -23.26
N VAL A 107 11.77 -13.07 -22.76
CA VAL A 107 11.97 -13.31 -21.32
C VAL A 107 13.44 -13.08 -21.03
N SER A 108 13.72 -12.29 -20.00
CA SER A 108 15.09 -12.03 -19.56
C SER A 108 15.24 -12.36 -18.07
N LEU A 109 16.36 -12.95 -17.71
CA LEU A 109 16.80 -13.21 -16.35
C LEU A 109 18.05 -12.38 -16.08
N ASN A 110 17.97 -11.52 -15.08
CA ASN A 110 19.08 -10.72 -14.62
C ASN A 110 19.36 -11.00 -13.15
N GLN A 111 20.63 -11.22 -12.82
CA GLN A 111 21.06 -11.40 -11.43
C GLN A 111 22.34 -10.65 -11.18
N ALA A 112 22.33 -9.83 -10.12
CA ALA A 112 23.56 -9.23 -9.63
C ALA A 112 24.38 -10.30 -8.88
N LEU A 113 25.60 -10.57 -9.34
CA LEU A 113 26.53 -11.46 -8.63
C LEU A 113 27.20 -10.74 -7.47
N PHE A 114 27.48 -9.45 -7.64
CA PHE A 114 28.00 -8.57 -6.60
C PHE A 114 27.50 -7.15 -6.83
N ASP A 115 26.90 -6.58 -5.78
CA ASP A 115 26.46 -5.17 -5.80
C ASP A 115 26.66 -4.54 -4.42
N GLN A 116 27.65 -3.66 -4.32
CA GLN A 116 27.98 -2.94 -3.10
C GLN A 116 26.82 -2.05 -2.64
N THR A 117 25.97 -1.58 -3.55
CA THR A 117 24.84 -0.71 -3.21
C THR A 117 23.81 -1.45 -2.38
N VAL A 118 23.60 -2.75 -2.63
CA VAL A 118 22.70 -3.60 -1.83
C VAL A 118 23.19 -3.72 -0.38
N PHE A 119 24.49 -3.94 -0.19
CA PHE A 119 25.05 -4.05 1.18
C PHE A 119 24.96 -2.73 1.94
N THR A 120 25.30 -1.63 1.30
CA THR A 120 25.20 -0.30 1.90
C THR A 120 23.75 0.09 2.16
N GLY A 121 22.86 -0.16 1.19
CA GLY A 121 21.42 0.07 1.32
C GLY A 121 20.81 -0.75 2.46
N LEU A 122 21.21 -2.02 2.61
CA LEU A 122 20.74 -2.87 3.69
C LEU A 122 21.16 -2.34 5.08
N LYS A 123 22.42 -1.84 5.18
CA LYS A 123 22.88 -1.21 6.42
C LYS A 123 22.07 0.04 6.75
N ALA A 124 21.86 0.91 5.75
CA ALA A 124 21.05 2.12 5.92
C ALA A 124 19.60 1.81 6.32
N ALA A 125 18.96 0.83 5.66
CA ALA A 125 17.60 0.43 5.97
C ALA A 125 17.46 -0.14 7.40
N LYS A 126 18.47 -0.87 7.89
CA LYS A 126 18.48 -1.33 9.29
C LYS A 126 18.54 -0.17 10.28
N SER A 127 19.39 0.83 10.03
CA SER A 127 19.45 2.04 10.88
C SER A 127 18.15 2.83 10.81
N THR A 128 17.49 2.89 9.66
CA THR A 128 16.17 3.50 9.51
C THR A 128 15.12 2.77 10.34
N ARG A 129 15.15 1.42 10.37
CA ARG A 129 14.27 0.65 11.25
C ARG A 129 14.48 0.98 12.73
N GLU A 130 15.73 1.06 13.18
CA GLU A 130 16.07 1.45 14.56
C GLU A 130 15.52 2.85 14.89
N PHE A 131 15.62 3.78 13.95
CA PHE A 131 15.00 5.11 14.08
C PHE A 131 13.48 5.03 14.28
N TYR A 132 12.77 4.23 13.47
CA TYR A 132 11.32 4.07 13.64
C TYR A 132 10.94 3.38 14.95
N GLN A 133 11.76 2.44 15.45
CA GLN A 133 11.55 1.83 16.76
C GLN A 133 11.63 2.86 17.89
N LEU A 134 12.64 3.73 17.88
CA LEU A 134 12.77 4.82 18.84
C LEU A 134 11.65 5.85 18.72
N ASN A 135 11.26 6.18 17.49
CA ASN A 135 10.16 7.11 17.24
C ASN A 135 8.81 6.55 17.72
N ASN A 136 8.61 5.23 17.64
CA ASN A 136 7.42 4.58 18.20
C ASN A 136 7.39 4.71 19.73
N GLN A 137 8.51 4.46 20.42
CA GLN A 137 8.60 4.66 21.88
C GLN A 137 8.25 6.09 22.26
N LEU A 138 8.83 7.08 21.58
CA LEU A 138 8.52 8.49 21.80
C LEU A 138 7.03 8.79 21.57
N THR A 139 6.43 8.23 20.53
CA THR A 139 5.01 8.42 20.23
C THR A 139 4.13 7.79 21.31
N GLU A 140 4.47 6.60 21.80
CA GLU A 140 3.76 5.96 22.91
C GLU A 140 3.83 6.78 24.20
N GLU A 141 5.00 7.31 24.55
CA GLU A 141 5.18 8.20 25.70
C GLU A 141 4.34 9.48 25.58
N GLN A 142 4.31 10.10 24.40
CA GLN A 142 3.48 11.28 24.14
C GLN A 142 1.97 10.96 24.23
N VAL A 143 1.57 9.78 23.80
CA VAL A 143 0.18 9.33 23.94
C VAL A 143 -0.18 9.14 25.41
N ILE A 144 0.70 8.50 26.18
CA ILE A 144 0.54 8.31 27.63
C ILE A 144 0.38 9.65 28.33
N GLU A 145 1.29 10.59 28.07
CA GLU A 145 1.25 11.93 28.67
C GLU A 145 -0.06 12.65 28.36
N ARG A 146 -0.48 12.68 27.10
CA ARG A 146 -1.72 13.36 26.69
C ARG A 146 -2.96 12.72 27.32
N VAL A 147 -3.01 11.40 27.37
CA VAL A 147 -4.15 10.70 27.98
C VAL A 147 -4.21 10.93 29.47
N ALA A 148 -3.07 10.86 30.17
CA ALA A 148 -3.00 11.13 31.59
C ALA A 148 -3.44 12.56 31.93
N ASN A 149 -2.95 13.55 31.18
CA ASN A 149 -3.35 14.95 31.35
C ASN A 149 -4.85 15.16 31.10
N SER A 150 -5.40 14.51 30.07
CA SER A 150 -6.84 14.57 29.78
C SER A 150 -7.67 13.90 30.88
N TYR A 151 -7.24 12.74 31.37
CA TYR A 151 -7.89 12.00 32.43
C TYR A 151 -8.00 12.84 33.72
N TYR A 152 -6.88 13.40 34.17
CA TYR A 152 -6.89 14.24 35.36
C TYR A 152 -7.64 15.56 35.15
N SER A 153 -7.62 16.13 33.95
CA SER A 153 -8.40 17.35 33.68
C SER A 153 -9.92 17.12 33.84
N VAL A 154 -10.41 15.97 33.41
CA VAL A 154 -11.82 15.58 33.61
C VAL A 154 -12.13 15.40 35.11
N TYR A 155 -11.22 14.80 35.86
CA TYR A 155 -11.37 14.62 37.31
C TYR A 155 -11.47 15.95 38.04
N VAL A 156 -10.55 16.89 37.72
CA VAL A 156 -10.55 18.25 38.33
C VAL A 156 -11.81 19.03 37.96
N GLN A 157 -12.32 18.88 36.73
CA GLN A 157 -13.57 19.55 36.33
C GLN A 157 -14.79 18.98 37.07
N ARG A 158 -14.81 17.67 37.30
CA ARG A 158 -15.88 17.02 38.07
C ARG A 158 -15.94 17.47 39.54
N GLU A 159 -14.81 17.70 40.17
CA GLU A 159 -14.72 18.19 41.56
C GLU A 159 -15.11 19.67 41.71
N ARG A 160 -15.19 20.42 40.61
CA ARG A 160 -15.56 21.85 40.59
C ARG A 160 -17.07 22.08 40.40
N LEU A 161 -17.80 21.03 40.04
CA LEU A 161 -19.27 21.06 39.87
C LEU A 161 -20.00 20.62 41.16
#